data_6df1e15ee102bf9903612990b9026c62
#
_entry.id   6df1e15ee102bf9903612990b9026c62
#
_cell.length_a   1.000
_cell.length_b   1.000
_cell.length_c   1.000
_cell.angle_alpha   90.00
_cell.angle_beta   90.00
_cell.angle_gamma   90.00
#
_symmetry.space_group_name_H-M   'P 1'
#
loop_
_entity.id
_entity.type
_entity.pdbx_description
1 polymer ?
#
loop_
_entity_poly.entity_id
_entity_poly.type
_entity_poly.pdbx_seq_one_letter_code
_entity_poly.pdbx_strand_id
1 'polypeptide(L)'
;MSNQFFADIPTIRYEGPDSHNELAYRFYDKDRVVMGKRMEDHLRFAACFWHTFCWPGSDVFGGGTFNRPWHRGANDAAAAHEKRETAFEFFTKLDIPFYCFHDVDVMADAQSVSEHRSHFAEAVDHLEALQGTSGRRLLWGTANLFSHPRFAAGAATSPDPEVYAFAAMQVRDALEATHRLGGANYVLWGGREGYETLANTNLGREMDNFGRFLAMVVEHKHKIGFDGTILIEPKPHEPTKHQYDFDTATVYGFLKRYGLENEVCVNIEANHATLGGHTFEHELAMASALGIFGSIDANRGDHQNGWDTDQFPNSAEEMTLAMLEVLRAGGFTNGGFNFDAKVRRQSVDAADLFYGHVGGIDTVARGLLNAAAIIEDGRIDQIRSERYAGWDNDLGKKIGTLDLGGIADLAEKEALNPKHRSGQQERIENLVNRFC
;
A
#
# COMPACT_ATOMS: atom_id res chain seq x y z
N MET A 1 -32.35 -4.08 17.96
CA MET A 1 -31.18 -4.96 18.01
C MET A 1 -30.55 -4.83 16.63
N SER A 2 -29.35 -4.25 16.51
CA SER A 2 -28.63 -4.23 15.25
C SER A 2 -28.41 -5.69 14.84
N ASN A 3 -28.85 -6.06 13.65
CA ASN A 3 -28.60 -7.38 13.07
C ASN A 3 -27.09 -7.44 12.78
N GLN A 4 -26.30 -7.97 13.69
CA GLN A 4 -24.87 -8.16 13.49
C GLN A 4 -24.67 -9.22 12.40
N PHE A 5 -24.01 -8.83 11.31
CA PHE A 5 -23.76 -9.73 10.18
C PHE A 5 -22.80 -10.87 10.56
N PHE A 6 -21.83 -10.59 11.43
CA PHE A 6 -20.84 -11.54 11.91
C PHE A 6 -21.13 -12.08 13.32
N ALA A 7 -22.41 -12.17 13.73
CA ALA A 7 -22.81 -12.57 15.10
C ALA A 7 -22.15 -13.88 15.56
N ASP A 8 -22.01 -14.85 14.66
CA ASP A 8 -21.45 -16.18 14.94
C ASP A 8 -19.90 -16.21 14.94
N ILE A 9 -19.23 -15.13 14.54
CA ILE A 9 -17.77 -15.05 14.53
C ILE A 9 -17.28 -14.44 15.85
N PRO A 10 -16.36 -15.09 16.57
CA PRO A 10 -15.79 -14.54 17.81
C PRO A 10 -14.84 -13.38 17.50
N THR A 11 -14.49 -12.59 18.53
CA THR A 11 -13.36 -11.67 18.43
C THR A 11 -12.07 -12.46 18.29
N ILE A 12 -11.29 -12.17 17.25
CA ILE A 12 -10.02 -12.82 16.96
C ILE A 12 -8.98 -12.37 17.99
N ARG A 13 -8.24 -13.32 18.55
CA ARG A 13 -7.24 -13.07 19.59
C ARG A 13 -5.97 -13.87 19.33
N TYR A 14 -4.88 -13.41 19.91
CA TYR A 14 -3.64 -14.18 19.92
C TYR A 14 -3.78 -15.39 20.88
N GLU A 15 -3.46 -16.58 20.37
CA GLU A 15 -3.47 -17.84 21.12
C GLU A 15 -2.12 -18.58 21.06
N GLY A 16 -1.18 -18.07 20.26
CA GLY A 16 0.16 -18.64 20.12
C GLY A 16 0.30 -19.67 18.99
N PRO A 17 1.56 -20.02 18.65
CA PRO A 17 1.87 -20.82 17.46
C PRO A 17 1.30 -22.24 17.46
N ASP A 18 0.99 -22.79 18.63
CA ASP A 18 0.45 -24.15 18.79
C ASP A 18 -1.09 -24.20 18.76
N SER A 19 -1.77 -23.04 18.62
CA SER A 19 -3.24 -23.02 18.56
C SER A 19 -3.76 -23.79 17.35
N HIS A 20 -4.83 -24.55 17.57
CA HIS A 20 -5.61 -25.24 16.55
C HIS A 20 -6.88 -24.44 16.16
N ASN A 21 -7.11 -23.29 16.75
CA ASN A 21 -8.21 -22.41 16.41
C ASN A 21 -7.90 -21.62 15.14
N GLU A 22 -8.61 -21.90 14.05
CA GLU A 22 -8.40 -21.23 12.75
C GLU A 22 -8.84 -19.76 12.75
N LEU A 23 -9.65 -19.34 13.76
CA LEU A 23 -10.07 -17.96 13.98
C LEU A 23 -9.33 -17.32 15.17
N ALA A 24 -8.02 -17.57 15.26
CA ALA A 24 -7.11 -16.97 16.22
C ALA A 24 -5.79 -16.61 15.58
N TYR A 25 -5.10 -15.60 16.13
CA TYR A 25 -3.74 -15.26 15.71
C TYR A 25 -2.73 -16.21 16.36
N ARG A 26 -1.81 -16.68 15.57
CA ARG A 26 -0.71 -17.56 16.01
C ARG A 26 0.61 -16.80 16.14
N PHE A 27 0.79 -15.74 15.39
CA PHE A 27 2.01 -14.92 15.35
C PHE A 27 1.75 -13.45 15.69
N TYR A 28 0.57 -12.92 15.40
CA TYR A 28 0.23 -11.54 15.71
C TYR A 28 -0.20 -11.39 17.17
N ASP A 29 0.77 -11.09 18.03
CA ASP A 29 0.57 -10.63 19.40
C ASP A 29 0.79 -9.11 19.43
N LYS A 30 -0.29 -8.34 19.39
CA LYS A 30 -0.24 -6.87 19.23
C LYS A 30 0.59 -6.16 20.29
N ASP A 31 0.64 -6.70 21.50
CA ASP A 31 1.33 -6.11 22.65
C ASP A 31 2.78 -6.60 22.79
N ARG A 32 3.18 -7.63 22.04
CA ARG A 32 4.55 -8.13 22.03
C ARG A 32 5.51 -7.04 21.57
N VAL A 33 6.57 -6.82 22.38
CA VAL A 33 7.63 -5.88 22.02
C VAL A 33 8.66 -6.58 21.12
N VAL A 34 8.91 -6.03 19.94
CA VAL A 34 9.89 -6.47 18.95
C VAL A 34 10.83 -5.29 18.71
N MET A 35 12.14 -5.46 18.90
CA MET A 35 13.14 -4.39 18.71
C MET A 35 12.74 -3.05 19.36
N GLY A 36 12.19 -3.11 20.59
CA GLY A 36 11.85 -1.93 21.37
C GLY A 36 10.50 -1.25 21.06
N LYS A 37 9.70 -1.77 20.11
CA LYS A 37 8.40 -1.23 19.70
C LYS A 37 7.35 -2.33 19.73
N ARG A 38 6.08 -2.01 20.08
CA ARG A 38 5.00 -3.02 20.05
C ARG A 38 4.76 -3.49 18.62
N MET A 39 4.38 -4.76 18.46
CA MET A 39 4.07 -5.35 17.15
C MET A 39 2.96 -4.57 16.43
N GLU A 40 1.90 -4.15 17.13
CA GLU A 40 0.84 -3.32 16.56
C GLU A 40 1.38 -2.00 15.99
N ASP A 41 2.33 -1.37 16.70
CA ASP A 41 2.92 -0.10 16.27
C ASP A 41 3.91 -0.27 15.10
N HIS A 42 4.54 -1.44 14.97
CA HIS A 42 5.33 -1.79 13.78
C HIS A 42 4.46 -1.98 12.55
N LEU A 43 3.34 -2.71 12.67
CA LEU A 43 2.59 -3.24 11.54
C LEU A 43 1.42 -2.33 11.15
N ARG A 44 0.74 -1.68 12.11
CA ARG A 44 -0.32 -0.70 11.88
C ARG A 44 -1.36 -1.20 10.87
N PHE A 45 -1.87 -2.43 11.08
CA PHE A 45 -2.78 -3.10 10.16
C PHE A 45 -4.07 -2.32 9.91
N ALA A 46 -4.45 -2.26 8.63
CA ALA A 46 -5.73 -1.76 8.16
C ALA A 46 -6.42 -2.79 7.25
N ALA A 47 -7.74 -2.75 7.18
CA ALA A 47 -8.51 -3.43 6.15
C ALA A 47 -9.25 -2.42 5.28
N CYS A 48 -9.35 -2.72 3.99
CA CYS A 48 -9.95 -1.85 3.00
C CYS A 48 -11.45 -2.08 2.84
N PHE A 49 -12.19 -1.02 2.47
CA PHE A 49 -13.61 -1.12 2.16
C PHE A 49 -13.88 -1.80 0.81
N TRP A 50 -13.13 -1.46 -0.24
CA TRP A 50 -13.43 -1.86 -1.62
C TRP A 50 -13.41 -3.38 -1.82
N HIS A 51 -12.36 -4.07 -1.46
CA HIS A 51 -12.27 -5.52 -1.60
C HIS A 51 -13.07 -6.28 -0.56
N THR A 52 -13.13 -5.76 0.68
CA THR A 52 -13.76 -6.48 1.79
C THR A 52 -15.28 -6.35 1.76
N PHE A 53 -15.82 -5.16 1.44
CA PHE A 53 -17.26 -4.88 1.56
C PHE A 53 -17.94 -4.45 0.26
N CYS A 54 -17.22 -3.90 -0.73
CA CYS A 54 -17.80 -3.40 -1.96
C CYS A 54 -17.73 -4.39 -3.12
N TRP A 55 -16.70 -5.24 -3.18
CA TRP A 55 -16.56 -6.23 -4.23
C TRP A 55 -17.60 -7.35 -4.08
N PRO A 56 -18.45 -7.60 -5.11
CA PRO A 56 -19.53 -8.58 -5.04
C PRO A 56 -19.09 -10.02 -5.36
N GLY A 57 -17.81 -10.30 -5.57
CA GLY A 57 -17.32 -11.59 -6.06
C GLY A 57 -17.44 -11.76 -7.56
N SER A 58 -17.43 -10.67 -8.33
CA SER A 58 -17.45 -10.67 -9.80
C SER A 58 -16.04 -10.61 -10.39
N ASP A 59 -15.91 -10.96 -11.66
CA ASP A 59 -14.74 -10.74 -12.49
C ASP A 59 -15.16 -10.42 -13.93
N VAL A 60 -14.21 -10.24 -14.84
CA VAL A 60 -14.50 -9.94 -16.26
C VAL A 60 -15.23 -11.07 -16.98
N PHE A 61 -15.30 -12.27 -16.39
CA PHE A 61 -15.91 -13.48 -16.97
C PHE A 61 -17.24 -13.85 -16.34
N GLY A 62 -17.63 -13.22 -15.21
CA GLY A 62 -18.87 -13.58 -14.54
C GLY A 62 -19.34 -12.62 -13.47
N GLY A 63 -20.66 -12.63 -13.21
CA GLY A 63 -21.31 -11.83 -12.18
C GLY A 63 -20.91 -12.18 -10.75
N GLY A 64 -21.37 -11.38 -9.80
CA GLY A 64 -21.10 -11.57 -8.38
C GLY A 64 -21.62 -12.88 -7.81
N THR A 65 -20.88 -13.44 -6.86
CA THR A 65 -21.20 -14.70 -6.17
C THR A 65 -21.59 -14.49 -4.70
N PHE A 66 -21.36 -13.30 -4.14
CA PHE A 66 -21.62 -13.02 -2.73
C PHE A 66 -23.06 -12.60 -2.48
N ASN A 67 -23.67 -13.17 -1.44
CA ASN A 67 -25.01 -12.81 -0.98
C ASN A 67 -24.89 -11.99 0.33
N ARG A 68 -24.55 -10.71 0.19
CA ARG A 68 -24.41 -9.78 1.31
C ARG A 68 -25.61 -8.83 1.38
N PRO A 69 -26.13 -8.48 2.58
CA PRO A 69 -27.33 -7.63 2.71
C PRO A 69 -27.22 -6.31 1.96
N TRP A 70 -26.11 -5.61 2.08
CA TRP A 70 -25.85 -4.32 1.41
C TRP A 70 -25.62 -4.41 -0.11
N HIS A 71 -25.55 -5.62 -0.69
CA HIS A 71 -25.50 -5.82 -2.14
C HIS A 71 -26.87 -6.17 -2.76
N ARG A 72 -27.95 -6.16 -1.98
CA ARG A 72 -29.30 -6.51 -2.42
C ARG A 72 -30.03 -5.29 -2.94
N GLY A 73 -29.80 -4.93 -4.19
CA GLY A 73 -30.45 -3.80 -4.83
C GLY A 73 -29.53 -2.64 -5.13
N ALA A 74 -30.07 -1.42 -5.13
CA ALA A 74 -29.26 -0.20 -5.31
C ALA A 74 -28.42 0.09 -4.06
N ASN A 75 -27.28 0.70 -4.24
CA ASN A 75 -26.48 1.22 -3.14
C ASN A 75 -27.07 2.55 -2.65
N ASP A 76 -28.24 2.47 -2.03
CA ASP A 76 -28.93 3.61 -1.42
C ASP A 76 -28.35 3.97 -0.04
N ALA A 77 -28.90 4.98 0.60
CA ALA A 77 -28.44 5.43 1.91
C ALA A 77 -28.52 4.34 3.00
N ALA A 78 -29.52 3.45 2.94
CA ALA A 78 -29.69 2.36 3.90
C ALA A 78 -28.62 1.28 3.69
N ALA A 79 -28.36 0.89 2.43
CA ALA A 79 -27.32 -0.08 2.07
C ALA A 79 -25.92 0.44 2.43
N ALA A 80 -25.63 1.71 2.13
CA ALA A 80 -24.37 2.35 2.49
C ALA A 80 -24.17 2.43 4.01
N HIS A 81 -25.24 2.73 4.77
CA HIS A 81 -25.22 2.75 6.22
C HIS A 81 -24.94 1.35 6.81
N GLU A 82 -25.69 0.33 6.36
CA GLU A 82 -25.49 -1.07 6.79
C GLU A 82 -24.07 -1.56 6.50
N LYS A 83 -23.53 -1.22 5.33
CA LYS A 83 -22.14 -1.55 4.96
C LYS A 83 -21.11 -0.94 5.92
N ARG A 84 -21.24 0.34 6.28
CA ARG A 84 -20.35 1.00 7.25
C ARG A 84 -20.44 0.36 8.65
N GLU A 85 -21.63 0.08 9.14
CA GLU A 85 -21.84 -0.61 10.43
C GLU A 85 -21.15 -1.99 10.43
N THR A 86 -21.40 -2.78 9.38
CA THR A 86 -20.82 -4.12 9.24
C THR A 86 -19.29 -4.08 9.13
N ALA A 87 -18.73 -3.09 8.44
CA ALA A 87 -17.29 -2.91 8.35
C ALA A 87 -16.66 -2.65 9.71
N PHE A 88 -17.26 -1.79 10.53
CA PHE A 88 -16.75 -1.52 11.87
C PHE A 88 -16.97 -2.68 12.85
N GLU A 89 -18.03 -3.48 12.69
CA GLU A 89 -18.15 -4.77 13.37
C GLU A 89 -16.97 -5.68 13.03
N PHE A 90 -16.65 -5.80 11.74
CA PHE A 90 -15.54 -6.62 11.25
C PHE A 90 -14.18 -6.16 11.81
N PHE A 91 -13.85 -4.87 11.68
CA PHE A 91 -12.58 -4.32 12.17
C PHE A 91 -12.43 -4.53 13.69
N THR A 92 -13.55 -4.44 14.43
CA THR A 92 -13.57 -4.66 15.88
C THR A 92 -13.34 -6.12 16.22
N LYS A 93 -13.98 -7.05 15.52
CA LYS A 93 -13.81 -8.49 15.74
C LYS A 93 -12.42 -8.98 15.31
N LEU A 94 -11.86 -8.41 14.22
CA LEU A 94 -10.51 -8.68 13.77
C LEU A 94 -9.43 -8.06 14.69
N ASP A 95 -9.83 -7.13 15.55
CA ASP A 95 -8.98 -6.39 16.50
C ASP A 95 -7.80 -5.68 15.84
N ILE A 96 -8.04 -5.05 14.68
CA ILE A 96 -7.06 -4.23 13.97
C ILE A 96 -7.32 -2.74 14.20
N PRO A 97 -6.26 -1.89 14.25
CA PRO A 97 -6.40 -0.49 14.63
C PRO A 97 -6.91 0.43 13.53
N PHE A 98 -6.75 0.07 12.24
CA PHE A 98 -7.01 0.99 11.14
C PHE A 98 -7.93 0.41 10.07
N TYR A 99 -8.45 1.32 9.22
CA TYR A 99 -9.19 1.02 8.00
C TYR A 99 -8.84 2.00 6.88
N CYS A 100 -9.18 1.67 5.62
CA CYS A 100 -8.99 2.51 4.43
C CYS A 100 -10.24 2.50 3.56
N PHE A 101 -10.49 3.61 2.82
CA PHE A 101 -11.63 3.70 1.90
C PHE A 101 -11.36 4.63 0.71
N HIS A 102 -12.10 4.38 -0.40
CA HIS A 102 -12.39 5.41 -1.40
C HIS A 102 -13.75 6.07 -1.08
N ASP A 103 -13.93 7.33 -1.46
CA ASP A 103 -15.17 8.08 -1.21
C ASP A 103 -16.43 7.30 -1.61
N VAL A 104 -16.44 6.68 -2.80
CA VAL A 104 -17.57 5.89 -3.30
C VAL A 104 -17.82 4.59 -2.54
N ASP A 105 -16.84 4.07 -1.82
CA ASP A 105 -16.99 2.83 -1.05
C ASP A 105 -17.93 3.00 0.13
N VAL A 106 -17.95 4.20 0.71
CA VAL A 106 -18.61 4.47 1.99
C VAL A 106 -19.91 5.25 1.84
N MET A 107 -20.20 5.82 0.67
CA MET A 107 -21.39 6.63 0.43
C MET A 107 -22.43 5.88 -0.39
N ALA A 108 -23.66 6.41 -0.44
CA ALA A 108 -24.70 5.99 -1.37
C ALA A 108 -24.39 6.47 -2.80
N ASP A 109 -24.92 5.79 -3.83
CA ASP A 109 -24.80 6.21 -5.21
C ASP A 109 -25.36 7.61 -5.42
N ALA A 110 -24.75 8.37 -6.33
CA ALA A 110 -25.14 9.75 -6.63
C ALA A 110 -25.27 9.97 -8.12
N GLN A 111 -26.30 10.75 -8.53
CA GLN A 111 -26.58 11.09 -9.93
C GLN A 111 -26.12 12.50 -10.29
N SER A 112 -25.71 13.29 -9.31
CA SER A 112 -25.25 14.66 -9.48
C SER A 112 -24.10 15.01 -8.54
N VAL A 113 -23.38 16.10 -8.84
CA VAL A 113 -22.33 16.65 -7.98
C VAL A 113 -22.87 16.99 -6.59
N SER A 114 -24.05 17.58 -6.53
CA SER A 114 -24.69 17.97 -5.26
C SER A 114 -25.03 16.75 -4.40
N GLU A 115 -25.56 15.69 -5.02
CA GLU A 115 -25.84 14.44 -4.32
C GLU A 115 -24.56 13.77 -3.86
N HIS A 116 -23.52 13.68 -4.72
CA HIS A 116 -22.23 13.11 -4.37
C HIS A 116 -21.69 13.77 -3.10
N ARG A 117 -21.62 15.09 -3.07
CA ARG A 117 -21.11 15.83 -1.91
C ARG A 117 -21.98 15.65 -0.66
N SER A 118 -23.31 15.62 -0.82
CA SER A 118 -24.23 15.41 0.30
C SER A 118 -24.13 14.01 0.88
N HIS A 119 -24.08 12.97 0.02
CA HIS A 119 -23.97 11.57 0.45
C HIS A 119 -22.59 11.31 1.08
N PHE A 120 -21.54 11.92 0.52
CA PHE A 120 -20.21 11.76 1.09
C PHE A 120 -20.09 12.47 2.46
N ALA A 121 -20.66 13.66 2.61
CA ALA A 121 -20.68 14.36 3.91
C ALA A 121 -21.43 13.54 4.98
N GLU A 122 -22.58 12.96 4.65
CA GLU A 122 -23.32 12.06 5.55
C GLU A 122 -22.47 10.82 5.93
N ALA A 123 -21.77 10.23 4.94
CA ALA A 123 -20.90 9.11 5.19
C ALA A 123 -19.75 9.46 6.15
N VAL A 124 -19.14 10.64 5.99
CA VAL A 124 -18.07 11.14 6.87
C VAL A 124 -18.58 11.38 8.29
N ASP A 125 -19.76 11.98 8.46
CA ASP A 125 -20.40 12.17 9.78
C ASP A 125 -20.61 10.82 10.50
N HIS A 126 -21.06 9.80 9.76
CA HIS A 126 -21.27 8.46 10.31
C HIS A 126 -19.95 7.74 10.64
N LEU A 127 -18.92 7.85 9.77
CA LEU A 127 -17.59 7.29 10.04
C LEU A 127 -16.96 7.89 11.28
N GLU A 128 -17.08 9.21 11.47
CA GLU A 128 -16.60 9.89 12.68
C GLU A 128 -17.27 9.34 13.97
N ALA A 129 -18.58 9.11 13.93
CA ALA A 129 -19.31 8.50 15.04
C ALA A 129 -18.86 7.05 15.31
N LEU A 130 -18.66 6.26 14.25
CA LEU A 130 -18.17 4.88 14.36
C LEU A 130 -16.73 4.81 14.88
N GLN A 131 -15.85 5.72 14.47
CA GLN A 131 -14.52 5.87 15.06
C GLN A 131 -14.59 6.16 16.57
N GLY A 132 -15.46 7.10 16.96
CA GLY A 132 -15.65 7.48 18.37
C GLY A 132 -16.11 6.34 19.27
N THR A 133 -16.93 5.42 18.73
CA THR A 133 -17.47 4.28 19.49
C THR A 133 -16.57 3.05 19.49
N SER A 134 -15.85 2.81 18.40
CA SER A 134 -15.03 1.61 18.20
C SER A 134 -13.55 1.79 18.57
N GLY A 135 -13.05 3.04 18.56
CA GLY A 135 -11.64 3.35 18.70
C GLY A 135 -10.80 3.02 17.43
N ARG A 136 -11.45 2.62 16.32
CA ARG A 136 -10.75 2.39 15.05
C ARG A 136 -10.41 3.73 14.40
N ARG A 137 -9.30 3.78 13.65
CA ARG A 137 -8.74 5.01 13.08
C ARG A 137 -8.58 4.88 11.57
N LEU A 138 -8.56 5.98 10.87
CA LEU A 138 -8.32 6.00 9.44
C LEU A 138 -6.80 5.94 9.16
N LEU A 139 -6.34 4.93 8.39
CA LEU A 139 -4.97 4.90 7.88
C LEU A 139 -4.84 5.85 6.70
N TRP A 140 -5.75 5.73 5.72
CA TRP A 140 -5.89 6.67 4.62
C TRP A 140 -7.28 6.61 3.99
N GLY A 141 -7.73 7.76 3.50
CA GLY A 141 -8.88 7.89 2.61
C GLY A 141 -8.43 8.43 1.26
N THR A 142 -9.25 8.25 0.23
CA THR A 142 -8.97 8.77 -1.10
C THR A 142 -10.23 8.96 -1.93
N ALA A 143 -10.11 9.62 -3.09
CA ALA A 143 -11.12 9.73 -4.11
C ALA A 143 -10.97 8.61 -5.14
N ASN A 144 -12.07 7.95 -5.52
CA ASN A 144 -12.08 7.02 -6.64
C ASN A 144 -12.12 7.79 -7.97
N LEU A 145 -10.98 7.89 -8.63
CA LEU A 145 -10.81 8.60 -9.90
C LEU A 145 -10.68 7.66 -11.11
N PHE A 146 -11.21 6.44 -11.03
CA PHE A 146 -10.98 5.41 -12.04
C PHE A 146 -12.22 4.58 -12.42
N SER A 147 -13.15 4.31 -11.49
CA SER A 147 -14.26 3.40 -11.76
C SER A 147 -15.39 4.02 -12.57
N HIS A 148 -15.66 5.33 -12.40
CA HIS A 148 -16.74 5.99 -13.16
C HIS A 148 -16.31 6.20 -14.62
N PRO A 149 -17.22 5.99 -15.63
CA PRO A 149 -16.89 6.10 -17.06
C PRO A 149 -16.26 7.43 -17.49
N ARG A 150 -16.50 8.54 -16.77
CA ARG A 150 -15.85 9.84 -17.04
C ARG A 150 -14.34 9.79 -16.98
N PHE A 151 -13.78 8.88 -16.16
CA PHE A 151 -12.34 8.72 -15.97
C PHE A 151 -11.71 7.70 -16.91
N ALA A 152 -12.42 7.24 -17.95
CA ALA A 152 -11.93 6.21 -18.87
C ALA A 152 -10.60 6.57 -19.55
N ALA A 153 -10.28 7.86 -19.68
CA ALA A 153 -9.04 8.37 -20.24
C ALA A 153 -8.21 9.17 -19.21
N GLY A 154 -8.21 8.72 -17.95
CA GLY A 154 -7.53 9.40 -16.85
C GLY A 154 -8.37 10.46 -16.17
N ALA A 155 -7.91 10.93 -15.06
CA ALA A 155 -8.45 12.04 -14.28
C ALA A 155 -7.51 13.24 -14.31
N ALA A 156 -6.36 13.15 -13.64
CA ALA A 156 -5.32 14.17 -13.67
C ALA A 156 -4.60 14.27 -15.03
N THR A 157 -4.55 13.18 -15.79
CA THR A 157 -3.98 13.13 -17.15
C THR A 157 -5.02 13.28 -18.25
N SER A 158 -6.31 13.39 -17.88
CA SER A 158 -7.41 13.47 -18.85
C SER A 158 -7.18 14.53 -19.94
N PRO A 159 -7.44 14.21 -21.23
CA PRO A 159 -7.44 15.20 -22.28
C PRO A 159 -8.59 16.20 -22.20
N ASP A 160 -9.61 15.92 -21.35
CA ASP A 160 -10.78 16.77 -21.13
C ASP A 160 -10.61 17.61 -19.84
N PRO A 161 -10.57 18.94 -19.94
CA PRO A 161 -10.42 19.81 -18.77
C PRO A 161 -11.64 19.78 -17.82
N GLU A 162 -12.84 19.37 -18.28
CA GLU A 162 -13.99 19.22 -17.40
C GLU A 162 -13.80 18.01 -16.47
N VAL A 163 -13.23 16.91 -16.98
CA VAL A 163 -12.88 15.73 -16.19
C VAL A 163 -11.82 16.07 -15.15
N TYR A 164 -10.77 16.79 -15.57
CA TYR A 164 -9.71 17.27 -14.67
C TYR A 164 -10.26 18.14 -13.52
N ALA A 165 -11.16 19.08 -13.84
CA ALA A 165 -11.80 19.95 -12.85
C ALA A 165 -12.70 19.15 -11.89
N PHE A 166 -13.43 18.15 -12.39
CA PHE A 166 -14.25 17.27 -11.57
C PHE A 166 -13.39 16.43 -10.63
N ALA A 167 -12.30 15.87 -11.13
CA ALA A 167 -11.32 15.11 -10.32
C ALA A 167 -10.75 15.97 -9.20
N ALA A 168 -10.37 17.22 -9.50
CA ALA A 168 -9.85 18.15 -8.50
C ALA A 168 -10.87 18.46 -7.38
N MET A 169 -12.16 18.58 -7.72
CA MET A 169 -13.22 18.73 -6.73
C MET A 169 -13.32 17.48 -5.83
N GLN A 170 -13.35 16.30 -6.42
CA GLN A 170 -13.49 15.04 -5.69
C GLN A 170 -12.30 14.78 -4.79
N VAL A 171 -11.06 15.02 -5.26
CA VAL A 171 -9.83 14.90 -4.45
C VAL A 171 -9.83 15.90 -3.30
N ARG A 172 -10.22 17.15 -3.53
CA ARG A 172 -10.33 18.14 -2.45
C ARG A 172 -11.28 17.67 -1.35
N ASP A 173 -12.49 17.26 -1.73
CA ASP A 173 -13.52 16.85 -0.78
C ASP A 173 -13.07 15.58 0.00
N ALA A 174 -12.42 14.61 -0.66
CA ALA A 174 -11.89 13.42 -0.01
C ALA A 174 -10.66 13.71 0.89
N LEU A 175 -9.79 14.64 0.51
CA LEU A 175 -8.64 15.04 1.32
C LEU A 175 -9.10 15.80 2.60
N GLU A 176 -10.07 16.70 2.46
CA GLU A 176 -10.67 17.41 3.60
C GLU A 176 -11.39 16.42 4.55
N ALA A 177 -12.09 15.42 4.02
CA ALA A 177 -12.71 14.35 4.81
C ALA A 177 -11.66 13.50 5.53
N THR A 178 -10.58 13.12 4.84
CA THR A 178 -9.47 12.39 5.43
C THR A 178 -8.83 13.16 6.59
N HIS A 179 -8.62 14.46 6.41
CA HIS A 179 -8.13 15.35 7.47
C HIS A 179 -9.10 15.39 8.66
N ARG A 180 -10.39 15.60 8.42
CA ARG A 180 -11.42 15.63 9.46
C ARG A 180 -11.50 14.32 10.27
N LEU A 181 -11.37 13.18 9.61
CA LEU A 181 -11.37 11.85 10.23
C LEU A 181 -10.04 11.48 10.91
N GLY A 182 -9.05 12.39 10.94
CA GLY A 182 -7.73 12.13 11.53
C GLY A 182 -6.93 11.08 10.78
N GLY A 183 -7.11 10.97 9.47
CA GLY A 183 -6.37 10.04 8.61
C GLY A 183 -4.86 10.30 8.68
N ALA A 184 -4.08 9.22 8.70
CA ALA A 184 -2.63 9.31 8.78
C ALA A 184 -1.98 9.63 7.43
N ASN A 185 -2.64 9.30 6.32
CA ASN A 185 -2.15 9.48 4.95
C ASN A 185 -3.32 9.76 4.00
N TYR A 186 -2.99 10.19 2.78
CA TYR A 186 -3.90 10.28 1.63
C TYR A 186 -3.23 9.59 0.44
N VAL A 187 -3.89 8.61 -0.18
CA VAL A 187 -3.34 7.84 -1.31
C VAL A 187 -3.89 8.35 -2.63
N LEU A 188 -3.08 8.36 -3.67
CA LEU A 188 -3.46 8.56 -5.06
C LEU A 188 -3.04 7.32 -5.85
N TRP A 189 -4.01 6.47 -6.19
CA TRP A 189 -3.80 5.39 -7.14
C TRP A 189 -4.17 5.83 -8.55
N GLY A 190 -3.19 5.74 -9.45
CA GLY A 190 -3.29 6.21 -10.82
C GLY A 190 -3.90 5.21 -11.80
N GLY A 191 -4.91 4.45 -11.44
CA GLY A 191 -5.43 3.32 -12.21
C GLY A 191 -5.84 3.62 -13.66
N ARG A 192 -6.16 4.90 -13.99
CA ARG A 192 -6.44 5.35 -15.35
C ARG A 192 -5.45 6.42 -15.84
N GLU A 193 -4.46 6.78 -15.03
CA GLU A 193 -3.41 7.74 -15.37
C GLU A 193 -2.35 7.05 -16.24
N GLY A 194 -2.62 6.98 -17.54
CA GLY A 194 -1.80 6.23 -18.49
C GLY A 194 -2.41 6.28 -19.89
N TYR A 195 -1.93 5.43 -20.79
CA TYR A 195 -2.38 5.43 -22.18
C TYR A 195 -2.47 4.01 -22.76
N GLU A 196 -3.35 3.88 -23.78
CA GLU A 196 -3.50 2.66 -24.59
C GLU A 196 -2.63 2.67 -25.85
N THR A 197 -2.46 3.85 -26.46
CA THR A 197 -1.63 4.03 -27.68
C THR A 197 -1.02 5.42 -27.74
N LEU A 198 0.25 5.48 -28.10
CA LEU A 198 0.95 6.75 -28.32
C LEU A 198 0.42 7.54 -29.53
N ALA A 199 -0.34 6.89 -30.42
CA ALA A 199 -0.84 7.54 -31.62
C ALA A 199 -1.85 8.67 -31.34
N ASN A 200 -2.56 8.64 -30.21
CA ASN A 200 -3.52 9.66 -29.78
C ASN A 200 -3.13 10.35 -28.47
N THR A 201 -1.94 10.09 -27.93
CA THR A 201 -1.51 10.58 -26.61
C THR A 201 -0.48 11.71 -26.75
N ASN A 202 -0.73 12.83 -26.10
CA ASN A 202 0.27 13.86 -25.88
C ASN A 202 0.94 13.65 -24.52
N LEU A 203 1.90 12.71 -24.49
CA LEU A 203 2.60 12.26 -23.30
C LEU A 203 3.13 13.42 -22.44
N GLY A 204 3.77 14.41 -23.07
CA GLY A 204 4.33 15.57 -22.35
C GLY A 204 3.25 16.38 -21.63
N ARG A 205 2.12 16.64 -22.32
CA ARG A 205 0.99 17.39 -21.73
C ARG A 205 0.33 16.62 -20.59
N GLU A 206 0.12 15.32 -20.74
CA GLU A 206 -0.50 14.48 -19.72
C GLU A 206 0.37 14.42 -18.46
N MET A 207 1.69 14.23 -18.63
CA MET A 207 2.63 14.26 -17.50
C MET A 207 2.68 15.65 -16.82
N ASP A 208 2.67 16.75 -17.59
CA ASP A 208 2.67 18.11 -17.02
C ASP A 208 1.35 18.40 -16.27
N ASN A 209 0.20 17.92 -16.78
CA ASN A 209 -1.09 18.00 -16.09
C ASN A 209 -1.07 17.21 -14.80
N PHE A 210 -0.53 15.99 -14.81
CA PHE A 210 -0.42 15.14 -13.62
C PHE A 210 0.50 15.79 -12.56
N GLY A 211 1.68 16.28 -12.97
CA GLY A 211 2.59 16.99 -12.08
C GLY A 211 1.96 18.24 -11.45
N ARG A 212 1.23 19.03 -12.25
CA ARG A 212 0.47 20.17 -11.75
C ARG A 212 -0.65 19.76 -10.78
N PHE A 213 -1.38 18.69 -11.09
CA PHE A 213 -2.44 18.18 -10.23
C PHE A 213 -1.90 17.80 -8.86
N LEU A 214 -0.82 17.03 -8.84
CA LEU A 214 -0.19 16.59 -7.61
C LEU A 214 0.37 17.77 -6.80
N ALA A 215 0.97 18.77 -7.46
CA ALA A 215 1.42 20.00 -6.79
C ALA A 215 0.25 20.75 -6.11
N MET A 216 -0.93 20.81 -6.76
CA MET A 216 -2.12 21.42 -6.16
C MET A 216 -2.66 20.61 -4.98
N VAL A 217 -2.57 19.27 -5.00
CA VAL A 217 -2.93 18.43 -3.85
C VAL A 217 -2.03 18.72 -2.66
N VAL A 218 -0.73 18.81 -2.88
CA VAL A 218 0.26 19.18 -1.85
C VAL A 218 0.01 20.59 -1.30
N GLU A 219 -0.24 21.56 -2.18
CA GLU A 219 -0.59 22.93 -1.76
C GLU A 219 -1.86 22.95 -0.90
N HIS A 220 -2.90 22.21 -1.31
CA HIS A 220 -4.16 22.12 -0.57
C HIS A 220 -3.97 21.42 0.78
N LYS A 221 -3.19 20.34 0.84
CA LYS A 221 -2.77 19.69 2.09
C LYS A 221 -2.23 20.70 3.10
N HIS A 222 -1.25 21.52 2.69
CA HIS A 222 -0.68 22.56 3.55
C HIS A 222 -1.68 23.64 3.95
N LYS A 223 -2.54 24.05 3.00
CA LYS A 223 -3.58 25.05 3.23
C LYS A 223 -4.59 24.66 4.31
N ILE A 224 -4.99 23.36 4.36
CA ILE A 224 -5.94 22.87 5.35
C ILE A 224 -5.28 22.40 6.65
N GLY A 225 -3.94 22.39 6.71
CA GLY A 225 -3.19 21.91 7.87
C GLY A 225 -3.21 20.38 8.04
N PHE A 226 -3.31 19.63 6.96
CA PHE A 226 -3.23 18.17 7.02
C PHE A 226 -1.77 17.72 7.19
N ASP A 227 -1.45 17.14 8.35
CA ASP A 227 -0.10 16.66 8.69
C ASP A 227 0.21 15.28 8.12
N GLY A 228 -0.77 14.57 7.55
CA GLY A 228 -0.61 13.26 6.94
C GLY A 228 0.27 13.29 5.69
N THR A 229 0.74 12.11 5.26
CA THR A 229 1.57 11.97 4.06
C THR A 229 0.71 11.81 2.81
N ILE A 230 1.06 12.51 1.72
CA ILE A 230 0.51 12.23 0.39
C ILE A 230 1.30 11.07 -0.21
N LEU A 231 0.60 10.06 -0.70
CA LEU A 231 1.18 8.84 -1.25
C LEU A 231 0.73 8.64 -2.70
N ILE A 232 1.64 8.26 -3.57
CA ILE A 232 1.34 7.67 -4.88
C ILE A 232 1.50 6.16 -4.75
N GLU A 233 0.59 5.42 -5.36
CA GLU A 233 0.64 3.97 -5.42
C GLU A 233 1.03 3.53 -6.84
N PRO A 234 2.27 3.06 -7.02
CA PRO A 234 2.77 2.66 -8.33
C PRO A 234 2.08 1.41 -8.86
N LYS A 235 1.79 1.41 -10.17
CA LYS A 235 1.31 0.24 -10.91
C LYS A 235 1.79 0.32 -12.37
N PRO A 236 2.32 -0.77 -12.97
CA PRO A 236 2.88 -0.69 -14.32
C PRO A 236 1.81 -0.63 -15.42
N HIS A 237 0.72 -1.35 -15.24
CA HIS A 237 -0.39 -1.51 -16.19
C HIS A 237 -1.61 -2.09 -15.48
N GLU A 238 -2.73 -2.24 -16.22
CA GLU A 238 -4.00 -2.74 -15.71
C GLU A 238 -4.68 -1.76 -14.74
N PRO A 239 -5.75 -1.10 -15.17
CA PRO A 239 -6.50 -1.34 -16.42
C PRO A 239 -5.94 -0.67 -17.68
N THR A 240 -5.09 0.35 -17.60
CA THR A 240 -4.44 0.93 -18.78
C THR A 240 -3.26 0.07 -19.23
N LYS A 241 -2.93 0.14 -20.51
CA LYS A 241 -1.82 -0.61 -21.08
C LYS A 241 -0.46 -0.15 -20.54
N HIS A 242 -0.30 1.16 -20.31
CA HIS A 242 0.89 1.77 -19.74
C HIS A 242 0.47 2.86 -18.76
N GLN A 243 0.81 2.71 -17.48
CA GLN A 243 0.61 3.74 -16.46
C GLN A 243 1.85 4.64 -16.34
N TYR A 244 1.64 5.90 -15.92
CA TYR A 244 2.73 6.87 -15.75
C TYR A 244 3.53 6.61 -14.47
N ASP A 245 2.91 6.05 -13.47
CA ASP A 245 3.46 5.70 -12.16
C ASP A 245 3.91 4.23 -12.08
N PHE A 246 4.67 3.78 -13.07
CA PHE A 246 5.01 2.39 -13.35
C PHE A 246 5.59 1.61 -12.14
N ASP A 247 6.58 2.18 -11.46
CA ASP A 247 7.29 1.63 -10.31
C ASP A 247 7.83 2.75 -9.41
N THR A 248 8.42 2.40 -8.29
CA THR A 248 9.04 3.35 -7.35
C THR A 248 10.08 4.25 -8.00
N ALA A 249 10.94 3.72 -8.86
CA ALA A 249 11.99 4.49 -9.51
C ALA A 249 11.41 5.49 -10.52
N THR A 250 10.40 5.10 -11.28
CA THR A 250 9.66 5.96 -12.22
C THR A 250 8.94 7.07 -11.48
N VAL A 251 8.23 6.75 -10.37
CA VAL A 251 7.58 7.74 -9.52
C VAL A 251 8.61 8.74 -8.97
N TYR A 252 9.75 8.28 -8.46
CA TYR A 252 10.79 9.19 -7.98
C TYR A 252 11.31 10.12 -9.08
N GLY A 253 11.54 9.61 -10.29
CA GLY A 253 11.93 10.42 -11.45
C GLY A 253 10.88 11.48 -11.80
N PHE A 254 9.60 11.13 -11.73
CA PHE A 254 8.48 12.04 -11.92
C PHE A 254 8.44 13.10 -10.80
N LEU A 255 8.52 12.70 -9.54
CA LEU A 255 8.54 13.65 -8.41
C LEU A 255 9.70 14.63 -8.50
N LYS A 256 10.89 14.16 -8.86
CA LYS A 256 12.09 15.02 -9.12
C LYS A 256 11.85 16.04 -10.22
N ARG A 257 11.20 15.64 -11.32
CA ARG A 257 10.90 16.56 -12.45
C ARG A 257 10.04 17.73 -12.01
N TYR A 258 9.11 17.51 -11.07
CA TYR A 258 8.14 18.52 -10.62
C TYR A 258 8.48 19.11 -9.25
N GLY A 259 9.61 18.75 -8.63
CA GLY A 259 10.07 19.27 -7.33
C GLY A 259 9.20 18.80 -6.15
N LEU A 260 8.66 17.60 -6.21
CA LEU A 260 7.72 17.04 -5.23
C LEU A 260 8.32 15.89 -4.40
N GLU A 261 9.57 15.55 -4.60
CA GLU A 261 10.25 14.41 -3.96
C GLU A 261 10.40 14.52 -2.43
N ASN A 262 10.20 15.69 -1.86
CA ASN A 262 10.21 15.91 -0.41
C ASN A 262 8.79 16.03 0.19
N GLU A 263 7.75 15.97 -0.63
CA GLU A 263 6.35 16.17 -0.25
C GLU A 263 5.51 14.91 -0.38
N VAL A 264 5.92 13.99 -1.26
CA VAL A 264 5.16 12.81 -1.66
C VAL A 264 6.01 11.56 -1.47
N CYS A 265 5.42 10.54 -0.88
CA CYS A 265 6.01 9.20 -0.75
C CYS A 265 5.23 8.19 -1.60
N VAL A 266 5.62 6.92 -1.53
CA VAL A 266 4.92 5.82 -2.23
C VAL A 266 4.16 4.93 -1.24
N ASN A 267 3.01 4.43 -1.70
CA ASN A 267 2.29 3.30 -1.12
C ASN A 267 2.59 2.09 -2.00
N ILE A 268 3.33 1.11 -1.49
CA ILE A 268 3.81 0.00 -2.32
C ILE A 268 2.89 -1.19 -2.17
N GLU A 269 2.31 -1.63 -3.29
CA GLU A 269 1.53 -2.85 -3.35
C GLU A 269 2.38 -4.02 -3.87
N ALA A 270 2.32 -5.16 -3.16
CA ALA A 270 3.12 -6.34 -3.50
C ALA A 270 2.74 -6.94 -4.87
N ASN A 271 1.43 -6.98 -5.21
CA ASN A 271 1.01 -7.48 -6.51
C ASN A 271 1.42 -6.55 -7.66
N HIS A 272 1.39 -5.22 -7.45
CA HIS A 272 1.86 -4.26 -8.44
C HIS A 272 3.37 -4.41 -8.71
N ALA A 273 4.19 -4.66 -7.68
CA ALA A 273 5.59 -5.00 -7.86
C ALA A 273 5.76 -6.24 -8.75
N THR A 274 4.99 -7.31 -8.48
CA THR A 274 4.98 -8.53 -9.29
C THR A 274 4.62 -8.26 -10.76
N LEU A 275 3.60 -7.44 -11.02
CA LEU A 275 3.22 -7.01 -12.37
C LEU A 275 4.33 -6.21 -13.06
N GLY A 276 5.09 -5.41 -12.32
CA GLY A 276 6.25 -4.67 -12.80
C GLY A 276 7.48 -5.54 -13.08
N GLY A 277 7.43 -6.84 -12.74
CA GLY A 277 8.56 -7.76 -12.87
C GLY A 277 9.59 -7.59 -11.75
N HIS A 278 9.20 -6.97 -10.63
CA HIS A 278 10.01 -6.78 -9.43
C HIS A 278 9.61 -7.74 -8.33
N THR A 279 10.52 -8.00 -7.40
CA THR A 279 10.14 -8.58 -6.12
C THR A 279 9.62 -7.50 -5.19
N PHE A 280 8.80 -7.88 -4.21
CA PHE A 280 8.22 -6.91 -3.27
C PHE A 280 9.30 -6.19 -2.45
N GLU A 281 10.30 -6.92 -1.94
CA GLU A 281 11.41 -6.33 -1.20
C GLU A 281 12.28 -5.39 -2.04
N HIS A 282 12.33 -5.57 -3.38
CA HIS A 282 13.04 -4.65 -4.27
C HIS A 282 12.40 -3.26 -4.25
N GLU A 283 11.08 -3.18 -4.40
CA GLU A 283 10.35 -1.91 -4.38
C GLU A 283 10.49 -1.20 -3.03
N LEU A 284 10.43 -1.95 -1.91
CA LEU A 284 10.64 -1.41 -0.57
C LEU A 284 12.06 -0.88 -0.37
N ALA A 285 13.07 -1.64 -0.79
CA ALA A 285 14.47 -1.22 -0.71
C ALA A 285 14.74 0.01 -1.59
N MET A 286 14.14 0.07 -2.79
CA MET A 286 14.25 1.21 -3.70
C MET A 286 13.62 2.45 -3.09
N ALA A 287 12.40 2.35 -2.56
CA ALA A 287 11.72 3.47 -1.90
C ALA A 287 12.50 4.00 -0.69
N SER A 288 13.06 3.10 0.12
CA SER A 288 13.92 3.45 1.24
C SER A 288 15.19 4.17 0.79
N ALA A 289 15.88 3.65 -0.24
CA ALA A 289 17.11 4.24 -0.76
C ALA A 289 16.89 5.63 -1.38
N LEU A 290 15.70 5.87 -1.95
CA LEU A 290 15.31 7.15 -2.55
C LEU A 290 14.66 8.12 -1.53
N GLY A 291 14.40 7.67 -0.29
CA GLY A 291 13.81 8.50 0.77
C GLY A 291 12.32 8.78 0.60
N ILE A 292 11.60 7.97 -0.16
CA ILE A 292 10.16 8.14 -0.45
C ILE A 292 9.30 6.95 0.05
N PHE A 293 9.82 6.11 0.94
CA PHE A 293 9.01 5.04 1.54
C PHE A 293 7.91 5.60 2.44
N GLY A 294 6.65 5.22 2.21
CA GLY A 294 5.50 5.74 2.93
C GLY A 294 4.64 4.65 3.59
N SER A 295 3.97 3.82 2.79
CA SER A 295 3.01 2.81 3.24
C SER A 295 3.04 1.57 2.36
N ILE A 296 2.27 0.55 2.73
CA ILE A 296 2.18 -0.73 2.03
C ILE A 296 0.72 -1.12 1.85
N ASP A 297 0.35 -1.54 0.65
CA ASP A 297 -0.84 -2.32 0.38
C ASP A 297 -0.45 -3.80 0.31
N ALA A 298 -0.90 -4.53 1.34
CA ALA A 298 -0.49 -5.89 1.60
C ALA A 298 -1.38 -6.88 0.86
N ASN A 299 -0.82 -7.48 -0.15
CA ASN A 299 -1.38 -8.62 -0.86
C ASN A 299 -0.26 -9.49 -1.43
N ARG A 300 -0.57 -10.31 -2.39
CA ARG A 300 0.38 -10.99 -3.27
C ARG A 300 -0.21 -11.17 -4.65
N GLY A 301 0.65 -11.11 -5.66
CA GLY A 301 0.35 -11.49 -7.03
C GLY A 301 0.64 -12.96 -7.31
N ASP A 302 0.30 -13.36 -8.51
CA ASP A 302 0.69 -14.64 -9.09
C ASP A 302 1.63 -14.36 -10.27
N HIS A 303 2.90 -14.71 -10.13
CA HIS A 303 3.94 -14.46 -11.14
C HIS A 303 3.63 -15.13 -12.50
N GLN A 304 2.77 -16.14 -12.52
CA GLN A 304 2.43 -16.87 -13.75
C GLN A 304 1.23 -16.23 -14.48
N ASN A 305 0.27 -15.65 -13.75
CA ASN A 305 -0.94 -15.12 -14.34
C ASN A 305 -0.76 -13.75 -15.01
N GLY A 306 0.11 -12.91 -14.48
CA GLY A 306 0.28 -11.54 -14.95
C GLY A 306 -0.97 -10.67 -14.76
N TRP A 307 -1.81 -10.97 -13.76
CA TRP A 307 -3.02 -10.24 -13.40
C TRP A 307 -2.90 -9.68 -11.99
N ASP A 308 -3.66 -8.63 -11.76
CA ASP A 308 -3.87 -8.11 -10.42
C ASP A 308 -4.84 -9.01 -9.65
N THR A 309 -4.28 -9.98 -8.93
CA THR A 309 -5.07 -11.03 -8.28
C THR A 309 -5.49 -10.69 -6.86
N ASP A 310 -4.83 -9.72 -6.22
CA ASP A 310 -5.09 -9.23 -4.85
C ASP A 310 -5.34 -10.37 -3.85
N GLN A 311 -4.44 -11.34 -3.83
CA GLN A 311 -4.54 -12.44 -2.89
C GLN A 311 -3.96 -12.03 -1.53
N PHE A 312 -4.48 -12.60 -0.44
CA PHE A 312 -3.89 -12.39 0.87
C PHE A 312 -2.45 -12.91 0.94
N PRO A 313 -1.52 -12.22 1.62
CA PRO A 313 -0.16 -12.71 1.83
C PRO A 313 -0.18 -14.08 2.51
N ASN A 314 0.64 -15.02 2.02
CA ASN A 314 0.76 -16.36 2.62
C ASN A 314 2.18 -16.95 2.53
N SER A 315 3.16 -16.16 2.10
CA SER A 315 4.58 -16.55 2.05
C SER A 315 5.33 -15.91 3.21
N ALA A 316 5.78 -16.73 4.16
CA ALA A 316 6.59 -16.24 5.28
C ALA A 316 7.96 -15.73 4.81
N GLU A 317 8.56 -16.34 3.77
CA GLU A 317 9.84 -15.92 3.21
C GLU A 317 9.73 -14.52 2.57
N GLU A 318 8.76 -14.30 1.69
CA GLU A 318 8.52 -13.00 1.05
C GLU A 318 8.29 -11.91 2.09
N MET A 319 7.43 -12.16 3.08
CA MET A 319 7.17 -11.19 4.15
C MET A 319 8.38 -11.01 5.09
N THR A 320 9.24 -12.01 5.25
CA THR A 320 10.50 -11.85 6.00
C THR A 320 11.44 -10.89 5.29
N LEU A 321 11.63 -11.04 3.97
CA LEU A 321 12.46 -10.16 3.17
C LEU A 321 11.88 -8.74 3.12
N ALA A 322 10.58 -8.61 2.92
CA ALA A 322 9.88 -7.32 2.96
C ALA A 322 10.06 -6.61 4.31
N MET A 323 9.81 -7.31 5.43
CA MET A 323 9.95 -6.74 6.76
C MET A 323 11.40 -6.41 7.12
N LEU A 324 12.37 -7.12 6.56
CA LEU A 324 13.78 -6.79 6.73
C LEU A 324 14.09 -5.41 6.14
N GLU A 325 13.57 -5.09 4.95
CA GLU A 325 13.75 -3.78 4.33
C GLU A 325 12.94 -2.68 5.06
N VAL A 326 11.72 -2.98 5.52
CA VAL A 326 10.92 -2.05 6.35
C VAL A 326 11.67 -1.70 7.65
N LEU A 327 12.23 -2.69 8.35
CA LEU A 327 12.99 -2.46 9.59
C LEU A 327 14.28 -1.68 9.33
N ARG A 328 14.99 -1.96 8.24
CA ARG A 328 16.19 -1.22 7.81
C ARG A 328 15.88 0.23 7.42
N ALA A 329 14.70 0.49 6.89
CA ALA A 329 14.19 1.84 6.64
C ALA A 329 13.81 2.61 7.91
N GLY A 330 13.82 1.97 9.09
CA GLY A 330 13.40 2.56 10.36
C GLY A 330 11.90 2.38 10.68
N GLY A 331 11.18 1.60 9.88
CA GLY A 331 9.74 1.36 10.00
C GLY A 331 8.88 2.46 9.37
N PHE A 332 7.57 2.40 9.63
CA PHE A 332 6.63 3.43 9.16
C PHE A 332 6.69 4.69 10.03
N THR A 333 6.61 5.85 9.37
CA THR A 333 6.31 7.13 10.03
C THR A 333 4.81 7.28 10.25
N ASN A 334 4.03 7.35 9.17
CA ASN A 334 2.57 7.48 9.18
C ASN A 334 1.86 6.29 8.52
N GLY A 335 2.56 5.52 7.67
CA GLY A 335 2.03 4.38 6.94
C GLY A 335 1.69 3.18 7.81
N GLY A 336 1.39 2.08 7.17
CA GLY A 336 1.06 0.79 7.76
C GLY A 336 0.86 -0.26 6.67
N PHE A 337 0.37 -1.42 7.07
CA PHE A 337 -0.06 -2.48 6.15
C PHE A 337 -1.58 -2.43 6.00
N ASN A 338 -2.07 -1.86 4.90
CA ASN A 338 -3.46 -2.02 4.50
C ASN A 338 -3.61 -3.33 3.72
N PHE A 339 -4.61 -4.14 4.03
CA PHE A 339 -4.92 -5.34 3.24
C PHE A 339 -5.73 -4.95 2.00
N ASP A 340 -5.04 -4.63 0.91
CA ASP A 340 -5.61 -4.54 -0.42
C ASP A 340 -5.71 -5.95 -1.01
N ALA A 341 -6.55 -6.75 -0.38
CA ALA A 341 -6.69 -8.17 -0.67
C ALA A 341 -8.14 -8.62 -0.63
N LYS A 342 -8.50 -9.51 -1.53
CA LYS A 342 -9.87 -10.04 -1.65
C LYS A 342 -9.92 -11.55 -1.53
N VAL A 343 -10.99 -12.06 -0.92
CA VAL A 343 -11.29 -13.50 -0.92
C VAL A 343 -11.59 -13.97 -2.36
N ARG A 344 -11.46 -15.27 -2.61
CA ARG A 344 -11.77 -15.79 -3.96
C ARG A 344 -13.27 -15.79 -4.21
N ARG A 345 -13.66 -15.70 -5.49
CA ARG A 345 -15.07 -15.72 -5.97
C ARG A 345 -15.88 -16.90 -5.44
N GLN A 346 -15.26 -18.01 -5.11
CA GLN A 346 -15.88 -19.21 -4.54
C GLN A 346 -15.86 -19.28 -3.00
N SER A 347 -15.24 -18.31 -2.35
CA SER A 347 -15.19 -18.18 -0.89
C SER A 347 -16.36 -17.29 -0.43
N VAL A 348 -17.54 -17.90 -0.31
CA VAL A 348 -18.82 -17.19 -0.19
C VAL A 348 -19.31 -17.01 1.24
N ASP A 349 -18.71 -17.73 2.21
CA ASP A 349 -19.11 -17.65 3.61
C ASP A 349 -18.58 -16.37 4.28
N ALA A 350 -19.33 -15.87 5.25
CA ALA A 350 -18.90 -14.67 6.00
C ALA A 350 -17.56 -14.88 6.73
N ALA A 351 -17.30 -16.10 7.19
CA ALA A 351 -16.06 -16.48 7.85
C ALA A 351 -14.83 -16.41 6.95
N ASP A 352 -14.99 -16.56 5.62
CA ASP A 352 -13.87 -16.50 4.66
C ASP A 352 -13.13 -15.16 4.70
N LEU A 353 -13.86 -14.06 5.00
CA LEU A 353 -13.24 -12.74 5.21
C LEU A 353 -12.26 -12.76 6.38
N PHE A 354 -12.63 -13.45 7.47
CA PHE A 354 -11.75 -13.58 8.64
C PHE A 354 -10.58 -14.52 8.38
N TYR A 355 -10.80 -15.67 7.75
CA TYR A 355 -9.71 -16.59 7.37
C TYR A 355 -8.66 -15.92 6.49
N GLY A 356 -9.08 -15.12 5.50
CA GLY A 356 -8.17 -14.39 4.65
C GLY A 356 -7.32 -13.37 5.44
N HIS A 357 -7.97 -12.53 6.25
CA HIS A 357 -7.26 -11.51 7.03
C HIS A 357 -6.40 -12.12 8.14
N VAL A 358 -6.90 -13.11 8.89
CA VAL A 358 -6.12 -13.80 9.94
C VAL A 358 -4.86 -14.41 9.35
N GLY A 359 -4.99 -15.11 8.22
CA GLY A 359 -3.84 -15.71 7.53
C GLY A 359 -2.83 -14.67 7.04
N GLY A 360 -3.31 -13.57 6.44
CA GLY A 360 -2.47 -12.47 5.98
C GLY A 360 -1.76 -11.74 7.14
N ILE A 361 -2.49 -11.39 8.19
CA ILE A 361 -1.96 -10.74 9.39
C ILE A 361 -0.87 -11.59 10.06
N ASP A 362 -1.15 -12.88 10.25
CA ASP A 362 -0.17 -13.80 10.83
C ASP A 362 1.07 -13.99 9.95
N THR A 363 0.90 -14.00 8.62
CA THR A 363 2.03 -14.08 7.69
C THR A 363 2.95 -12.88 7.80
N VAL A 364 2.39 -11.67 7.83
CA VAL A 364 3.18 -10.42 7.99
C VAL A 364 3.81 -10.34 9.39
N ALA A 365 3.07 -10.72 10.44
CA ALA A 365 3.59 -10.75 11.81
C ALA A 365 4.74 -11.75 11.96
N ARG A 366 4.64 -12.92 11.33
CA ARG A 366 5.73 -13.91 11.27
C ARG A 366 6.94 -13.33 10.53
N GLY A 367 6.71 -12.63 9.41
CA GLY A 367 7.76 -11.92 8.68
C GLY A 367 8.52 -10.92 9.55
N LEU A 368 7.80 -10.12 10.37
CA LEU A 368 8.41 -9.20 11.32
C LEU A 368 9.30 -9.92 12.35
N LEU A 369 8.79 -11.03 12.93
CA LEU A 369 9.56 -11.79 13.92
C LEU A 369 10.82 -12.39 13.32
N ASN A 370 10.73 -12.94 12.12
CA ASN A 370 11.86 -13.51 11.39
C ASN A 370 12.89 -12.43 11.02
N ALA A 371 12.45 -11.30 10.49
CA ALA A 371 13.32 -10.16 10.14
C ALA A 371 14.05 -9.59 11.36
N ALA A 372 13.37 -9.45 12.50
CA ALA A 372 13.98 -9.04 13.74
C ALA A 372 15.06 -10.04 14.19
N ALA A 373 14.77 -11.35 14.12
CA ALA A 373 15.74 -12.38 14.47
C ALA A 373 16.96 -12.38 13.52
N ILE A 374 16.78 -12.10 12.22
CA ILE A 374 17.87 -11.94 11.25
C ILE A 374 18.76 -10.74 11.63
N ILE A 375 18.15 -9.62 12.01
CA ILE A 375 18.88 -8.41 12.43
C ILE A 375 19.65 -8.68 13.73
N GLU A 376 19.02 -9.32 14.70
CA GLU A 376 19.65 -9.69 15.99
C GLU A 376 20.81 -10.70 15.81
N ASP A 377 20.71 -11.64 14.87
CA ASP A 377 21.78 -12.57 14.50
C ASP A 377 23.01 -11.84 13.94
N GLY A 378 22.81 -10.77 13.19
CA GLY A 378 23.84 -9.85 12.70
C GLY A 378 24.76 -10.39 11.60
N ARG A 379 24.73 -11.69 11.25
CA ARG A 379 25.65 -12.27 10.24
C ARG A 379 25.43 -11.71 8.85
N ILE A 380 24.20 -11.45 8.45
CA ILE A 380 23.88 -10.88 7.15
C ILE A 380 24.37 -9.44 7.06
N ASP A 381 24.17 -8.64 8.11
CA ASP A 381 24.63 -7.26 8.15
C ASP A 381 26.17 -7.17 8.25
N GLN A 382 26.81 -8.13 8.92
CA GLN A 382 28.26 -8.26 8.89
C GLN A 382 28.77 -8.53 7.47
N ILE A 383 28.21 -9.52 6.75
CA ILE A 383 28.57 -9.84 5.35
C ILE A 383 28.40 -8.60 4.46
N ARG A 384 27.27 -7.89 4.62
CA ARG A 384 26.98 -6.65 3.88
C ARG A 384 28.02 -5.56 4.18
N SER A 385 28.35 -5.33 5.45
CA SER A 385 29.36 -4.35 5.87
C SER A 385 30.74 -4.69 5.31
N GLU A 386 31.18 -5.94 5.44
CA GLU A 386 32.47 -6.40 4.91
C GLU A 386 32.57 -6.24 3.39
N ARG A 387 31.46 -6.43 2.66
CA ARG A 387 31.39 -6.25 1.19
C ARG A 387 31.76 -4.83 0.76
N TYR A 388 31.34 -3.83 1.51
CA TYR A 388 31.52 -2.42 1.18
C TYR A 388 32.65 -1.72 1.95
N ALA A 389 33.30 -2.40 2.90
CA ALA A 389 34.34 -1.84 3.75
C ALA A 389 35.51 -1.19 2.97
N GLY A 390 35.73 -1.60 1.71
CA GLY A 390 36.73 -1.00 0.84
C GLY A 390 36.50 0.50 0.52
N TRP A 391 35.27 0.97 0.60
CA TRP A 391 34.92 2.39 0.40
C TRP A 391 35.26 3.27 1.61
N ASP A 392 35.42 2.66 2.78
CA ASP A 392 35.71 3.35 4.05
C ASP A 392 37.21 3.43 4.35
N ASN A 393 38.05 2.69 3.59
CA ASN A 393 39.51 2.73 3.73
C ASN A 393 40.13 3.93 2.99
N ASP A 394 41.44 4.11 3.09
CA ASP A 394 42.17 5.25 2.51
C ASP A 394 42.02 5.33 0.98
N LEU A 395 42.00 4.19 0.29
CA LEU A 395 41.79 4.13 -1.17
C LEU A 395 40.35 4.58 -1.54
N GLY A 396 39.35 4.03 -0.88
CA GLY A 396 37.94 4.38 -1.13
C GLY A 396 37.66 5.86 -0.89
N LYS A 397 38.15 6.40 0.24
CA LYS A 397 38.05 7.83 0.56
C LYS A 397 38.72 8.71 -0.47
N LYS A 398 39.92 8.32 -0.93
CA LYS A 398 40.66 9.05 -1.98
C LYS A 398 39.92 9.06 -3.31
N ILE A 399 39.38 7.91 -3.75
CA ILE A 399 38.56 7.80 -4.96
C ILE A 399 37.36 8.73 -4.89
N GLY A 400 36.67 8.83 -3.75
CA GLY A 400 35.51 9.69 -3.55
C GLY A 400 35.76 11.20 -3.71
N THR A 401 37.04 11.64 -3.78
CA THR A 401 37.42 13.05 -3.93
C THR A 401 38.02 13.39 -5.30
N LEU A 402 38.27 12.41 -6.14
CA LEU A 402 38.91 12.57 -7.44
C LEU A 402 37.89 12.61 -8.59
N ASP A 403 38.25 13.29 -9.66
CA ASP A 403 37.58 13.19 -10.97
C ASP A 403 38.03 11.94 -11.73
N LEU A 404 37.41 11.68 -12.90
CA LEU A 404 37.74 10.51 -13.71
C LEU A 404 39.21 10.40 -14.08
N GLY A 405 39.88 11.52 -14.43
CA GLY A 405 41.29 11.55 -14.75
C GLY A 405 42.15 11.19 -13.56
N GLY A 406 41.89 11.81 -12.43
CA GLY A 406 42.60 11.53 -11.17
C GLY A 406 42.45 10.10 -10.68
N ILE A 407 41.26 9.46 -10.88
CA ILE A 407 41.06 8.05 -10.60
C ILE A 407 41.84 7.14 -11.52
N ALA A 408 41.90 7.47 -12.83
CA ALA A 408 42.69 6.73 -13.84
C ALA A 408 44.18 6.78 -13.49
N ASP A 409 44.73 8.00 -13.28
CA ASP A 409 46.13 8.20 -12.91
C ASP A 409 46.50 7.44 -11.62
N LEU A 410 45.54 7.42 -10.61
CA LEU A 410 45.74 6.68 -9.40
C LEU A 410 45.83 5.17 -9.67
N ALA A 411 44.94 4.63 -10.50
CA ALA A 411 44.93 3.21 -10.84
C ALA A 411 46.23 2.78 -11.52
N GLU A 412 46.77 3.60 -12.47
CA GLU A 412 48.05 3.36 -13.15
C GLU A 412 49.23 3.46 -12.17
N LYS A 413 49.30 4.54 -11.40
CA LYS A 413 50.37 4.79 -10.47
C LYS A 413 50.51 3.69 -9.39
N GLU A 414 49.36 3.25 -8.84
CA GLU A 414 49.34 2.21 -7.81
C GLU A 414 49.35 0.79 -8.42
N ALA A 415 49.39 0.67 -9.76
CA ALA A 415 49.31 -0.59 -10.53
C ALA A 415 48.19 -1.49 -10.02
N LEU A 416 46.97 -0.91 -9.84
CA LEU A 416 45.82 -1.61 -9.28
C LEU A 416 45.45 -2.80 -10.16
N ASN A 417 45.34 -3.98 -9.55
CA ASN A 417 44.93 -5.22 -10.23
C ASN A 417 43.89 -5.94 -9.35
N PRO A 418 42.61 -5.47 -9.39
CA PRO A 418 41.55 -6.01 -8.54
C PRO A 418 41.27 -7.47 -8.88
N LYS A 419 41.12 -8.29 -7.83
CA LYS A 419 40.72 -9.69 -7.95
C LYS A 419 39.23 -9.83 -7.63
N HIS A 420 38.59 -10.73 -8.37
CA HIS A 420 37.21 -11.11 -8.09
C HIS A 420 37.05 -11.67 -6.66
N ARG A 421 35.99 -11.23 -5.98
CA ARG A 421 35.60 -11.70 -4.65
C ARG A 421 34.25 -12.37 -4.72
N SER A 422 34.01 -13.38 -3.88
CA SER A 422 32.71 -14.04 -3.79
C SER A 422 31.63 -13.08 -3.30
N GLY A 423 30.46 -13.10 -3.95
CA GLY A 423 29.26 -12.40 -3.50
C GLY A 423 28.50 -13.13 -2.39
N GLN A 424 28.83 -14.40 -2.12
CA GLN A 424 28.27 -15.26 -1.06
C GLN A 424 26.75 -15.44 -1.11
N GLN A 425 26.13 -15.36 -2.31
CA GLN A 425 24.67 -15.46 -2.51
C GLN A 425 24.07 -16.69 -1.82
N GLU A 426 24.54 -17.89 -2.15
CA GLU A 426 24.03 -19.15 -1.62
C GLU A 426 24.17 -19.25 -0.10
N ARG A 427 25.24 -18.64 0.45
CA ARG A 427 25.43 -18.54 1.91
C ARG A 427 24.36 -17.65 2.53
N ILE A 428 24.03 -16.50 1.92
CA ILE A 428 23.05 -15.55 2.43
C ILE A 428 21.65 -16.17 2.34
N GLU A 429 21.29 -16.78 1.22
CA GLU A 429 20.02 -17.49 1.04
C GLU A 429 19.83 -18.58 2.10
N ASN A 430 20.88 -19.40 2.34
CA ASN A 430 20.86 -20.41 3.40
C ASN A 430 20.76 -19.82 4.81
N LEU A 431 21.28 -18.61 5.04
CA LEU A 431 21.12 -17.93 6.32
C LEU A 431 19.68 -17.44 6.50
N VAL A 432 19.05 -16.83 5.47
CA VAL A 432 17.65 -16.39 5.51
C VAL A 432 16.74 -17.59 5.78
N ASN A 433 16.92 -18.69 5.06
CA ASN A 433 16.11 -19.92 5.20
C ASN A 433 16.14 -20.56 6.60
N ARG A 434 17.06 -20.15 7.47
CA ARG A 434 17.06 -20.61 8.88
C ARG A 434 16.01 -19.94 9.75
N PHE A 435 15.45 -18.82 9.28
CA PHE A 435 14.51 -18.01 10.02
C PHE A 435 13.08 -18.06 9.45
N CYS A 436 12.90 -18.50 8.20
CA CYS A 436 11.58 -18.56 7.51
C CYS A 436 10.73 -19.82 7.80
#